data_af24520c22f90deb73a12a8c978fa9cc
#
_entry.id   af24520c22f90deb73a12a8c978fa9cc
#
_cell.length_a   1.000
_cell.length_b   1.000
_cell.length_c   1.000
_cell.angle_alpha   90.00
_cell.angle_beta   90.00
_cell.angle_gamma   90.00
#
_symmetry.space_group_name_H-M   'P 1'
#
loop_
_entity.id
_entity.type
_entity.pdbx_description
1 polymer ?
#
loop_
_entity_poly.entity_id
_entity_poly.type
_entity_poly.pdbx_seq_one_letter_code
_entity_poly.pdbx_strand_id
1 'polypeptide(L)'
;MENYLPLLQSTSLFAGLEAEALRVLLGEVGAVLRTYSRGETLVLAGQSNRRVGVVLSGAIEAYHSAASGARLPISQMGPGGVFGDVLGGSSLSSPVTVVASAPCEVLLVPYEKLLLPGADPARQRVLQNLVRSISDKYFLLSR
;
A
#
# COMPACT_ATOMS: atom_id res chain seq x y z
N MET A 1 -15.43 7.11 -2.36
CA MET A 1 -14.21 7.13 -3.20
C MET A 1 -13.91 8.51 -3.75
N GLU A 2 -14.91 9.20 -4.23
CA GLU A 2 -14.72 10.53 -4.83
C GLU A 2 -13.99 11.52 -3.90
N ASN A 3 -14.30 11.49 -2.62
CA ASN A 3 -13.69 12.39 -1.65
C ASN A 3 -12.18 12.17 -1.49
N TYR A 4 -11.69 10.98 -1.86
CA TYR A 4 -10.30 10.62 -1.69
C TYR A 4 -9.46 10.77 -2.97
N LEU A 5 -10.10 11.09 -4.11
CA LEU A 5 -9.35 11.21 -5.36
C LEU A 5 -8.21 12.21 -5.30
N PRO A 6 -8.40 13.42 -4.74
CA PRO A 6 -7.27 14.35 -4.63
C PRO A 6 -6.12 13.81 -3.79
N LEU A 7 -6.43 13.15 -2.67
CA LEU A 7 -5.41 12.53 -1.84
C LEU A 7 -4.68 11.43 -2.62
N LEU A 8 -5.43 10.56 -3.28
CA LEU A 8 -4.85 9.45 -4.04
C LEU A 8 -3.95 9.94 -5.17
N GLN A 9 -4.33 11.03 -5.85
CA GLN A 9 -3.52 11.63 -6.90
C GLN A 9 -2.19 12.17 -6.37
N SER A 10 -2.13 12.53 -5.09
CA SER A 10 -0.90 13.04 -4.47
C SER A 10 0.03 11.94 -4.00
N THR A 11 -0.42 10.67 -4.00
CA THR A 11 0.40 9.55 -3.53
C THR A 11 1.46 9.16 -4.55
N SER A 12 2.52 8.50 -4.08
CA SER A 12 3.56 7.98 -4.95
C SER A 12 3.02 6.90 -5.89
N LEU A 13 1.98 6.17 -5.48
CA LEU A 13 1.41 5.08 -6.27
C LEU A 13 0.64 5.60 -7.49
N PHE A 14 -0.11 6.67 -7.33
CA PHE A 14 -1.00 7.18 -8.38
C PHE A 14 -0.56 8.52 -8.96
N ALA A 15 0.66 8.94 -8.67
CA ALA A 15 1.18 10.20 -9.18
C ALA A 15 1.12 10.26 -10.70
N GLY A 16 0.67 11.39 -11.24
CA GLY A 16 0.58 11.62 -12.67
C GLY A 16 -0.73 11.17 -13.33
N LEU A 17 -1.64 10.57 -12.57
CA LEU A 17 -2.96 10.17 -13.07
C LEU A 17 -3.97 11.29 -12.85
N GLU A 18 -4.81 11.52 -13.85
CA GLU A 18 -5.95 12.42 -13.70
C GLU A 18 -7.07 11.71 -12.94
N ALA A 19 -7.97 12.47 -12.34
CA ALA A 19 -9.03 11.92 -11.49
C ALA A 19 -9.89 10.89 -12.22
N GLU A 20 -10.27 11.17 -13.46
CA GLU A 20 -11.11 10.26 -14.23
C GLU A 20 -10.38 8.95 -14.56
N ALA A 21 -9.12 9.04 -14.97
CA ALA A 21 -8.31 7.85 -15.25
C ALA A 21 -8.12 7.01 -13.98
N LEU A 22 -7.91 7.66 -12.85
CA LEU A 22 -7.78 6.97 -11.57
C LEU A 22 -9.08 6.28 -11.17
N ARG A 23 -10.21 6.96 -11.32
CA ARG A 23 -11.52 6.37 -11.00
C ARG A 23 -11.76 5.10 -11.82
N VAL A 24 -11.52 5.16 -13.12
CA VAL A 24 -11.69 4.02 -14.01
C VAL A 24 -10.77 2.87 -13.61
N LEU A 25 -9.50 3.19 -13.36
CA LEU A 25 -8.50 2.19 -12.99
C LEU A 25 -8.90 1.47 -11.69
N LEU A 26 -9.33 2.21 -10.66
CA LEU A 26 -9.70 1.62 -9.39
C LEU A 26 -10.85 0.65 -9.52
N GLY A 27 -11.82 0.96 -10.39
CA GLY A 27 -12.91 0.03 -10.70
C GLY A 27 -12.43 -1.23 -11.42
N GLU A 28 -11.53 -1.07 -12.38
CA GLU A 28 -11.03 -2.20 -13.17
C GLU A 28 -10.18 -3.17 -12.35
N VAL A 29 -9.36 -2.65 -11.44
CA VAL A 29 -8.46 -3.50 -10.64
C VAL A 29 -9.14 -4.08 -9.40
N GLY A 30 -10.39 -3.73 -9.14
CA GLY A 30 -11.11 -4.25 -7.97
C GLY A 30 -10.60 -3.71 -6.66
N ALA A 31 -10.22 -2.44 -6.63
CA ALA A 31 -9.80 -1.78 -5.40
C ALA A 31 -10.96 -1.72 -4.41
N VAL A 32 -10.67 -1.95 -3.12
CA VAL A 32 -11.69 -1.95 -2.07
C VAL A 32 -11.28 -1.04 -0.93
N LEU A 33 -12.28 -0.45 -0.29
CA LEU A 33 -12.10 0.34 0.92
C LEU A 33 -12.29 -0.55 2.13
N ARG A 34 -11.42 -0.42 3.12
CA ARG A 34 -11.52 -1.15 4.38
C ARG A 34 -11.29 -0.20 5.54
N THR A 35 -12.04 -0.42 6.60
CA THR A 35 -11.86 0.32 7.87
C THR A 35 -11.29 -0.62 8.91
N TYR A 36 -10.44 -0.06 9.77
CA TYR A 36 -9.81 -0.81 10.85
C TYR A 36 -9.93 -0.01 12.13
N SER A 37 -10.20 -0.71 13.22
CA SER A 37 -10.15 -0.12 14.56
C SER A 37 -8.71 -0.12 15.05
N ARG A 38 -8.42 0.77 15.98
CA ARG A 38 -7.09 0.82 16.62
C ARG A 38 -6.72 -0.57 17.15
N GLY A 39 -5.51 -1.02 16.83
CA GLY A 39 -5.01 -2.32 17.25
C GLY A 39 -5.29 -3.46 16.31
N GLU A 40 -6.18 -3.27 15.32
CA GLU A 40 -6.42 -4.33 14.34
C GLU A 40 -5.23 -4.50 13.40
N THR A 41 -5.00 -5.74 12.99
CA THR A 41 -3.89 -6.10 12.10
C THR A 41 -4.30 -6.01 10.64
N LEU A 42 -3.52 -5.29 9.85
CA LEU A 42 -3.69 -5.22 8.40
C LEU A 42 -2.86 -6.27 7.67
N VAL A 43 -1.61 -6.45 8.12
CA VAL A 43 -0.68 -7.44 7.56
C VAL A 43 -0.03 -8.16 8.74
N LEU A 44 -0.08 -9.48 8.74
CA LEU A 44 0.52 -10.28 9.80
C LEU A 44 1.84 -10.88 9.31
N ALA A 45 2.90 -10.71 10.10
CA ALA A 45 4.20 -11.30 9.79
C ALA A 45 4.07 -12.81 9.64
N GLY A 46 4.75 -13.36 8.66
CA GLY A 46 4.68 -14.78 8.35
C GLY A 46 3.62 -15.16 7.33
N GLN A 47 2.72 -14.25 6.99
CA GLN A 47 1.71 -14.47 5.95
C GLN A 47 2.07 -13.70 4.68
N SER A 48 1.65 -14.21 3.54
CA SER A 48 1.86 -13.49 2.28
C SER A 48 0.91 -12.32 2.19
N ASN A 49 1.40 -11.21 1.63
CA ASN A 49 0.58 -10.03 1.34
C ASN A 49 0.57 -9.80 -0.16
N ARG A 50 -0.62 -9.81 -0.75
CA ARG A 50 -0.81 -9.63 -2.19
C ARG A 50 -1.54 -8.34 -2.55
N ARG A 51 -1.57 -7.40 -1.63
CA ARG A 51 -2.26 -6.14 -1.84
C ARG A 51 -1.34 -4.97 -1.55
N VAL A 52 -1.47 -3.93 -2.38
CA VAL A 52 -0.88 -2.64 -2.10
C VAL A 52 -1.95 -1.80 -1.42
N GLY A 53 -1.58 -1.14 -0.34
CA GLY A 53 -2.51 -0.32 0.42
C GLY A 53 -2.12 1.14 0.43
N VAL A 54 -3.13 2.00 0.51
CA VAL A 54 -2.96 3.44 0.70
C VAL A 54 -3.78 3.85 1.92
N VAL A 55 -3.14 4.53 2.85
CA VAL A 55 -3.83 5.06 4.02
C VAL A 55 -4.62 6.29 3.59
N LEU A 56 -5.94 6.27 3.80
CA LEU A 56 -6.83 7.38 3.46
C LEU A 56 -7.08 8.29 4.64
N SER A 57 -7.24 7.70 5.83
CA SER A 57 -7.42 8.45 7.08
C SER A 57 -6.83 7.64 8.21
N GLY A 58 -6.53 8.30 9.33
CA GLY A 58 -5.97 7.64 10.50
C GLY A 58 -4.48 7.36 10.34
N ALA A 59 -4.02 6.26 10.93
CA ALA A 59 -2.61 5.93 10.94
C ALA A 59 -2.38 4.43 11.10
N ILE A 60 -1.27 3.96 10.54
CA ILE A 60 -0.80 2.59 10.68
C ILE A 60 0.65 2.58 11.15
N GLU A 61 1.07 1.46 11.72
CA GLU A 61 2.44 1.24 12.18
C GLU A 61 2.92 -0.13 11.73
N ALA A 62 4.13 -0.18 11.21
CA ALA A 62 4.80 -1.42 10.86
C ALA A 62 5.89 -1.72 11.88
N TYR A 63 6.01 -2.99 12.27
CA TYR A 63 7.03 -3.40 13.24
C TYR A 63 7.50 -4.83 12.98
N HIS A 64 8.72 -5.13 13.45
CA HIS A 64 9.22 -6.50 13.58
C HIS A 64 8.95 -7.01 14.98
N SER A 65 8.67 -8.31 15.10
CA SER A 65 8.60 -8.96 16.41
C SER A 65 9.95 -9.61 16.70
N ALA A 66 10.55 -9.25 17.84
CA ALA A 66 11.77 -9.90 18.30
C ALA A 66 11.43 -11.27 18.90
N ALA A 67 12.45 -12.14 19.05
CA ALA A 67 12.29 -13.45 19.67
C ALA A 67 11.76 -13.35 21.10
N SER A 68 12.05 -12.25 21.78
CA SER A 68 11.55 -11.98 23.13
C SER A 68 10.09 -11.55 23.17
N GLY A 69 9.45 -11.36 22.01
CA GLY A 69 8.10 -10.82 21.90
C GLY A 69 8.06 -9.28 21.86
N ALA A 70 9.20 -8.62 22.00
CA ALA A 70 9.26 -7.17 21.91
C ALA A 70 8.99 -6.71 20.48
N ARG A 71 8.31 -5.56 20.32
CA ARG A 71 8.06 -4.95 19.03
C ARG A 71 9.18 -3.98 18.70
N LEU A 72 9.70 -4.10 17.48
CA LEU A 72 10.71 -3.19 16.96
C LEU A 72 10.04 -2.32 15.87
N PRO A 73 9.67 -1.07 16.19
CA PRO A 73 9.02 -0.20 15.21
C PRO A 73 9.93 0.06 14.02
N ILE A 74 9.34 0.01 12.82
CA ILE A 74 10.05 0.27 11.57
C ILE A 74 9.58 1.59 10.98
N SER A 75 8.26 1.78 10.88
CA SER A 75 7.69 2.97 10.27
C SER A 75 6.30 3.24 10.78
N GLN A 76 5.88 4.50 10.67
CA GLN A 76 4.51 4.93 10.87
C GLN A 76 4.07 5.68 9.63
N MET A 77 2.79 5.53 9.26
CA MET A 77 2.23 6.20 8.10
C MET A 77 0.88 6.79 8.45
N GLY A 78 0.66 8.01 7.96
CA GLY A 78 -0.63 8.67 7.97
C GLY A 78 -1.23 8.73 6.57
N PRO A 79 -2.22 9.61 6.36
CA PRO A 79 -2.90 9.73 5.06
C PRO A 79 -1.92 9.98 3.91
N GLY A 80 -2.13 9.23 2.84
CA GLY A 80 -1.26 9.26 1.66
C GLY A 80 -0.12 8.26 1.69
N GLY A 81 0.12 7.59 2.83
CA GLY A 81 1.15 6.57 2.93
C GLY A 81 0.80 5.33 2.12
N VAL A 82 1.79 4.76 1.44
CA VAL A 82 1.63 3.55 0.63
C VAL A 82 2.37 2.41 1.33
N PHE A 83 1.69 1.30 1.52
CA PHE A 83 2.27 0.11 2.17
C PHE A 83 1.99 -1.14 1.34
N GLY A 84 2.80 -2.18 1.57
CA GLY A 84 2.67 -3.44 0.85
C GLY A 84 3.21 -3.41 -0.57
N ASP A 85 3.71 -2.28 -1.04
CA ASP A 85 4.23 -2.13 -2.40
C ASP A 85 5.54 -2.92 -2.61
N VAL A 86 6.36 -3.04 -1.59
CA VAL A 86 7.61 -3.81 -1.67
C VAL A 86 7.34 -5.31 -1.63
N LEU A 87 6.40 -5.75 -0.78
CA LEU A 87 6.14 -7.17 -0.54
C LEU A 87 4.95 -7.70 -1.33
N GLY A 88 4.10 -6.82 -1.86
CA GLY A 88 2.88 -7.21 -2.54
C GLY A 88 3.09 -8.04 -3.78
N GLY A 89 4.23 -7.91 -4.45
CA GLY A 89 4.61 -8.71 -5.62
C GLY A 89 5.48 -9.91 -5.28
N SER A 90 5.85 -10.09 -4.02
CA SER A 90 6.72 -11.17 -3.59
C SER A 90 5.94 -12.43 -3.27
N SER A 91 6.52 -13.59 -3.57
CA SER A 91 6.00 -14.87 -3.11
C SER A 91 6.41 -15.18 -1.68
N LEU A 92 7.28 -14.38 -1.09
CA LEU A 92 7.75 -14.56 0.28
C LEU A 92 6.72 -14.03 1.27
N SER A 93 6.72 -14.58 2.47
CA SER A 93 5.89 -14.06 3.55
C SER A 93 6.41 -12.72 4.05
N SER A 94 5.52 -11.92 4.61
CA SER A 94 5.89 -10.61 5.15
C SER A 94 6.79 -10.77 6.38
N PRO A 95 7.92 -10.07 6.45
CA PRO A 95 8.73 -10.05 7.66
C PRO A 95 8.20 -9.09 8.72
N VAL A 96 7.21 -8.29 8.39
CA VAL A 96 6.68 -7.27 9.28
C VAL A 96 5.19 -7.45 9.52
N THR A 97 4.74 -6.98 10.67
CA THR A 97 3.32 -6.85 10.98
C THR A 97 2.92 -5.39 10.87
N VAL A 98 1.77 -5.13 10.26
CA VAL A 98 1.21 -3.78 10.13
C VAL A 98 -0.09 -3.74 10.91
N VAL A 99 -0.21 -2.78 11.82
CA VAL A 99 -1.39 -2.60 12.65
C VAL A 99 -1.92 -1.18 12.53
N ALA A 100 -3.21 -1.01 12.78
CA ALA A 100 -3.81 0.30 12.88
C ALA A 100 -3.38 0.92 14.23
N SER A 101 -2.65 2.02 14.18
CA SER A 101 -2.25 2.75 15.39
C SER A 101 -3.31 3.77 15.81
N ALA A 102 -4.27 4.03 14.93
CA ALA A 102 -5.47 4.83 15.17
C ALA A 102 -6.57 4.24 14.29
N PRO A 103 -7.86 4.53 14.58
CA PRO A 103 -8.91 4.13 13.64
C PRO A 103 -8.58 4.68 12.25
N CYS A 104 -8.64 3.82 11.23
CA CYS A 104 -8.19 4.22 9.92
C CYS A 104 -9.07 3.63 8.80
N GLU A 105 -9.00 4.28 7.66
CA GLU A 105 -9.58 3.77 6.43
C GLU A 105 -8.47 3.65 5.41
N VAL A 106 -8.43 2.53 4.70
CA VAL A 106 -7.40 2.26 3.70
C VAL A 106 -8.04 1.80 2.40
N LEU A 107 -7.35 2.08 1.31
CA LEU A 107 -7.66 1.53 0.00
C LEU A 107 -6.72 0.35 -0.24
N LEU A 108 -7.28 -0.80 -0.59
CA LEU A 108 -6.51 -2.01 -0.89
C LEU A 108 -6.66 -2.34 -2.37
N VAL A 109 -5.53 -2.54 -3.04
CA VAL A 109 -5.48 -2.83 -4.47
C VAL A 109 -4.80 -4.17 -4.67
N PRO A 110 -5.47 -5.15 -5.33
CA PRO A 110 -4.81 -6.42 -5.62
C PRO A 110 -3.58 -6.21 -6.49
N TYR A 111 -2.41 -6.65 -6.01
CA TYR A 111 -1.16 -6.43 -6.72
C TYR A 111 -1.17 -7.08 -8.11
N GLU A 112 -1.70 -8.31 -8.20
CA GLU A 112 -1.72 -9.05 -9.46
C GLU A 112 -2.56 -8.36 -10.54
N LYS A 113 -3.58 -7.61 -10.14
CA LYS A 113 -4.42 -6.87 -11.10
C LYS A 113 -3.66 -5.70 -11.73
N LEU A 114 -2.70 -5.14 -11.00
CA LEU A 114 -1.83 -4.10 -11.54
C LEU A 114 -0.83 -4.66 -12.55
N LEU A 115 -0.49 -5.94 -12.42
CA LEU A 115 0.50 -6.59 -13.28
C LEU A 115 -0.10 -7.20 -14.54
N LEU A 116 -1.42 -7.19 -14.70
CA LEU A 116 -2.04 -7.76 -15.89
C LEU A 116 -1.56 -7.02 -17.14
N PRO A 117 -1.24 -7.75 -18.23
CA PRO A 117 -0.80 -7.13 -19.46
C PRO A 117 -1.90 -6.28 -20.08
N GLY A 118 -1.53 -5.17 -20.68
CA GLY A 118 -2.45 -4.28 -21.32
C GLY A 118 -1.76 -3.01 -21.75
N ALA A 119 -2.34 -2.34 -22.73
CA ALA A 119 -1.82 -1.09 -23.24
C ALA A 119 -2.39 0.14 -22.54
N ASP A 120 -3.10 -0.04 -21.45
CA ASP A 120 -3.75 1.04 -20.72
C ASP A 120 -2.67 1.99 -20.14
N PRO A 121 -2.62 3.27 -20.58
CA PRO A 121 -1.61 4.21 -20.08
C PRO A 121 -1.67 4.42 -18.58
N ALA A 122 -2.85 4.42 -17.98
CA ALA A 122 -2.99 4.60 -16.54
C ALA A 122 -2.33 3.46 -15.77
N ARG A 123 -2.57 2.23 -16.20
CA ARG A 123 -1.96 1.05 -15.57
C ARG A 123 -0.45 1.04 -15.72
N GLN A 124 0.03 1.41 -16.91
CA GLN A 124 1.47 1.52 -17.15
C GLN A 124 2.10 2.57 -16.23
N ARG A 125 1.42 3.70 -16.01
CA ARG A 125 1.91 4.74 -15.12
C ARG A 125 2.02 4.24 -13.69
N VAL A 126 1.02 3.49 -13.21
CA VAL A 126 1.06 2.91 -11.87
C VAL A 126 2.21 1.92 -11.74
N LEU A 127 2.46 1.10 -12.76
CA LEU A 127 3.60 0.18 -12.73
C LEU A 127 4.93 0.92 -12.66
N GLN A 128 5.09 2.00 -13.41
CA GLN A 128 6.28 2.84 -13.33
C GLN A 128 6.44 3.45 -11.93
N ASN A 129 5.34 3.90 -11.34
CA ASN A 129 5.32 4.45 -10.00
C ASN A 129 5.73 3.41 -8.96
N LEU A 130 5.24 2.17 -9.11
CA LEU A 130 5.61 1.05 -8.24
C LEU A 130 7.10 0.76 -8.31
N VAL A 131 7.65 0.67 -9.51
CA VAL A 131 9.08 0.41 -9.70
C VAL A 131 9.90 1.49 -9.02
N ARG A 132 9.51 2.75 -9.18
CA ARG A 132 10.20 3.87 -8.54
C ARG A 132 10.12 3.77 -7.02
N SER A 133 8.93 3.51 -6.49
CA SER A 133 8.71 3.40 -5.05
C SER A 133 9.53 2.27 -4.43
N ILE A 134 9.54 1.11 -5.08
CA ILE A 134 10.31 -0.05 -4.61
C ILE A 134 11.80 0.26 -4.65
N SER A 135 12.26 0.88 -5.74
CA SER A 135 13.67 1.24 -5.90
C SER A 135 14.13 2.23 -4.84
N ASP A 136 13.30 3.23 -4.55
CA ASP A 136 13.61 4.23 -3.53
C ASP A 136 13.70 3.59 -2.16
N LYS A 137 12.76 2.71 -1.81
CA LYS A 137 12.76 2.01 -0.53
C LYS A 137 13.96 1.09 -0.41
N TYR A 138 14.30 0.37 -1.47
CA TYR A 138 15.47 -0.49 -1.47
C TYR A 138 16.73 0.32 -1.25
N PHE A 139 16.87 1.45 -1.92
CA PHE A 139 18.04 2.32 -1.79
C PHE A 139 18.18 2.81 -0.34
N LEU A 140 17.07 3.22 0.28
CA LEU A 140 17.10 3.66 1.68
C LEU A 140 17.49 2.53 2.63
N LEU A 141 17.03 1.31 2.37
CA LEU A 141 17.34 0.15 3.22
C LEU A 141 18.79 -0.31 3.08
N SER A 142 19.43 -0.05 1.95
CA SER A 142 20.80 -0.50 1.68
C SER A 142 21.86 0.46 2.15
N ARG A 143 21.48 1.58 2.74
CA ARG A 143 22.44 2.57 3.26
C ARG A 143 23.10 2.15 4.56
#